data_925de5da9a6669c1f43a8c2959ca1ef2
#
_entry.id   925de5da9a6669c1f43a8c2959ca1ef2
#
_cell.length_a   1.000
_cell.length_b   1.000
_cell.length_c   1.000
_cell.angle_alpha   90.00
_cell.angle_beta   90.00
_cell.angle_gamma   90.00
#
_symmetry.space_group_name_H-M   'P 1'
#
loop_
_entity.id
_entity.type
_entity.pdbx_description
1 polymer ?
#
loop_
_entity_poly.entity_id
_entity_poly.type
_entity_poly.pdbx_seq_one_letter_code
_entity_poly.pdbx_strand_id
1 'polypeptide(L)'
;MEGYIKLSRKFFSNDLWNEARTFSSCEAWLDLIQSARFEATPRMESIGGREVSYTRGQYPASIRFLSKRWRWTERKVRTFLAYLKRENMITLSQKQGMNVITLVKYNDYNGMPSDTVSDTANDTSNDTTILQEINELRSQVTQLTTQLLTHQVT
;
A
#
# COMPACT_ATOMS: atom_id res chain seq x y z
N MET A 1 -13.92 11.02 15.77
CA MET A 1 -13.37 12.01 14.82
C MET A 1 -13.36 11.38 13.44
N GLU A 2 -14.05 11.95 12.51
CA GLU A 2 -14.15 11.45 11.15
C GLU A 2 -13.20 12.21 10.22
N GLY A 3 -12.78 11.56 9.13
CA GLY A 3 -11.92 12.15 8.13
C GLY A 3 -10.48 11.69 8.18
N TYR A 4 -9.67 12.29 7.31
CA TYR A 4 -8.27 11.91 7.11
C TYR A 4 -7.40 13.15 7.10
N ILE A 5 -6.17 13.00 7.56
CA ILE A 5 -5.11 13.93 7.25
C ILE A 5 -4.36 13.36 6.05
N LYS A 6 -4.43 14.03 4.91
CA LYS A 6 -3.70 13.61 3.72
C LYS A 6 -2.24 14.05 3.83
N LEU A 7 -1.33 13.09 3.82
CA LEU A 7 0.09 13.34 3.88
C LEU A 7 0.74 12.78 2.63
N SER A 8 1.36 13.65 1.84
CA SER A 8 2.07 13.21 0.64
C SER A 8 3.24 12.30 1.00
N ARG A 9 3.47 11.25 0.20
CA ARG A 9 4.66 10.41 0.37
C ARG A 9 5.97 11.16 0.16
N LYS A 10 5.93 12.30 -0.50
CA LYS A 10 7.08 13.20 -0.63
C LYS A 10 7.58 13.74 0.72
N PHE A 11 6.72 13.74 1.74
CA PHE A 11 7.12 14.12 3.09
C PHE A 11 8.28 13.25 3.59
N PHE A 12 8.27 11.96 3.26
CA PHE A 12 9.29 11.02 3.73
C PHE A 12 10.61 11.13 2.95
N SER A 13 10.65 11.96 1.92
CA SER A 13 11.88 12.37 1.24
C SER A 13 12.36 13.75 1.67
N ASN A 14 11.63 14.42 2.56
CA ASN A 14 11.96 15.74 3.06
C ASN A 14 13.09 15.65 4.08
N ASP A 15 13.93 16.70 4.13
CA ASP A 15 15.06 16.78 5.06
C ASP A 15 14.63 16.71 6.52
N LEU A 16 13.43 17.23 6.85
CA LEU A 16 12.88 17.15 8.19
C LEU A 16 12.67 15.71 8.66
N TRP A 17 12.14 14.85 7.76
CA TRP A 17 11.96 13.43 8.08
C TRP A 17 13.30 12.70 8.11
N ASN A 18 14.20 13.01 7.19
CA ASN A 18 15.48 12.32 7.05
C ASN A 18 16.56 12.84 8.02
N GLU A 19 16.23 13.83 8.84
CA GLU A 19 17.14 14.32 9.86
C GLU A 19 17.53 13.20 10.83
N ALA A 20 18.82 13.12 11.13
CA ALA A 20 19.36 12.09 12.02
C ALA A 20 18.80 12.26 13.43
N ARG A 21 18.09 11.25 13.93
CA ARG A 21 17.43 11.29 15.25
C ARG A 21 17.09 9.87 15.72
N THR A 22 16.82 9.76 17.01
CA THR A 22 16.20 8.57 17.59
C THR A 22 14.68 8.70 17.43
N PHE A 23 14.06 7.72 16.79
CA PHE A 23 12.61 7.74 16.56
C PHE A 23 11.84 7.59 17.88
N SER A 24 10.74 8.32 18.01
CA SER A 24 9.72 8.00 19.01
C SER A 24 8.89 6.81 18.53
N SER A 25 8.08 6.24 19.43
CA SER A 25 7.15 5.15 19.04
C SER A 25 6.16 5.60 17.97
N CYS A 26 5.68 6.84 18.03
CA CYS A 26 4.80 7.41 17.03
C CYS A 26 5.50 7.50 15.66
N GLU A 27 6.73 7.96 15.63
CA GLU A 27 7.51 8.04 14.39
C GLU A 27 7.82 6.66 13.81
N ALA A 28 8.12 5.67 14.66
CA ALA A 28 8.33 4.30 14.23
C ALA A 28 7.06 3.71 13.62
N TRP A 29 5.90 3.96 14.20
CA TRP A 29 4.62 3.53 13.65
C TRP A 29 4.34 4.19 12.30
N LEU A 30 4.53 5.48 12.19
CA LEU A 30 4.37 6.21 10.93
C LEU A 30 5.34 5.70 9.86
N ASP A 31 6.57 5.35 10.26
CA ASP A 31 7.55 4.78 9.36
C ASP A 31 7.11 3.42 8.82
N LEU A 32 6.49 2.57 9.65
CA LEU A 32 5.94 1.30 9.19
C LEU A 32 4.81 1.51 8.19
N ILE A 33 3.93 2.47 8.44
CA ILE A 33 2.82 2.79 7.53
C ILE A 33 3.35 3.21 6.16
N GLN A 34 4.34 4.11 6.12
CA GLN A 34 4.87 4.61 4.85
C GLN A 34 5.77 3.58 4.15
N SER A 35 6.41 2.67 4.89
CA SER A 35 7.33 1.68 4.33
C SER A 35 6.60 0.45 3.77
N ALA A 36 5.40 0.15 4.27
CA ALA A 36 4.62 -0.98 3.77
C ALA A 36 4.23 -0.76 2.31
N ARG A 37 4.18 -1.85 1.55
CA ARG A 37 3.92 -1.78 0.11
C ARG A 37 2.51 -1.25 -0.16
N PHE A 38 2.43 -0.27 -1.03
CA PHE A 38 1.15 0.33 -1.42
C PHE A 38 0.44 -0.46 -2.52
N GLU A 39 1.19 -1.01 -3.47
CA GLU A 39 0.63 -1.69 -4.62
C GLU A 39 0.10 -3.08 -4.28
N ALA A 40 -1.00 -3.49 -4.92
CA ALA A 40 -1.63 -4.78 -4.68
C ALA A 40 -0.87 -5.94 -5.31
N THR A 41 -0.07 -5.70 -6.36
CA THR A 41 0.70 -6.73 -7.02
C THR A 41 1.85 -7.22 -6.14
N PRO A 42 2.06 -8.55 -6.02
CA PRO A 42 3.19 -9.07 -5.26
C PRO A 42 4.52 -8.58 -5.82
N ARG A 43 5.45 -8.30 -4.94
CA ARG A 43 6.82 -7.95 -5.29
C ARG A 43 7.76 -9.01 -4.73
N MET A 44 8.71 -9.45 -5.55
CA MET A 44 9.81 -10.28 -5.10
C MET A 44 11.06 -9.43 -4.97
N GLU A 45 11.70 -9.48 -3.81
CA GLU A 45 12.90 -8.72 -3.54
C GLU A 45 13.94 -9.60 -2.88
N SER A 46 15.19 -9.46 -3.30
CA SER A 46 16.30 -10.14 -2.64
C SER A 46 16.76 -9.31 -1.44
N ILE A 47 16.59 -9.86 -0.26
CA ILE A 47 16.97 -9.21 1.00
C ILE A 47 17.90 -10.14 1.76
N GLY A 48 19.13 -9.70 2.00
CA GLY A 48 20.12 -10.51 2.70
C GLY A 48 20.42 -11.85 2.03
N GLY A 49 20.40 -11.90 0.70
CA GLY A 49 20.61 -13.11 -0.08
C GLY A 49 19.41 -14.06 -0.16
N ARG A 50 18.25 -13.63 0.31
CA ARG A 50 17.00 -14.40 0.29
C ARG A 50 15.94 -13.69 -0.55
N GLU A 51 15.22 -14.46 -1.35
CA GLU A 51 14.09 -13.92 -2.11
C GLU A 51 12.83 -13.91 -1.25
N VAL A 52 12.27 -12.74 -1.01
CA VAL A 52 11.08 -12.54 -0.20
C VAL A 52 9.99 -11.96 -1.07
N SER A 53 8.82 -12.60 -1.05
CA SER A 53 7.63 -12.09 -1.73
C SER A 53 6.72 -11.39 -0.74
N TYR A 54 6.28 -10.18 -1.07
CA TYR A 54 5.36 -9.42 -0.23
C TYR A 54 4.42 -8.58 -1.09
N THR A 55 3.28 -8.27 -0.54
CA THR A 55 2.21 -7.56 -1.23
C THR A 55 1.74 -6.36 -0.41
N ARG A 56 0.63 -5.76 -0.83
CA ARG A 56 0.07 -4.56 -0.19
C ARG A 56 -0.06 -4.69 1.33
N GLY A 57 0.37 -3.67 2.05
CA GLY A 57 0.31 -3.62 3.51
C GLY A 57 1.39 -4.42 4.22
N GLN A 58 2.30 -5.03 3.49
CA GLN A 58 3.38 -5.86 4.03
C GLN A 58 4.73 -5.16 3.92
N TYR A 59 5.57 -5.38 4.93
CA TYR A 59 6.91 -4.82 4.99
C TYR A 59 7.89 -5.87 5.52
N PRO A 60 8.77 -6.40 4.66
CA PRO A 60 9.81 -7.33 5.13
C PRO A 60 10.93 -6.52 5.80
N ALA A 61 11.14 -6.75 7.08
CA ALA A 61 12.17 -6.04 7.83
C ALA A 61 12.63 -6.87 9.02
N SER A 62 13.95 -7.01 9.16
CA SER A 62 14.53 -7.68 10.31
C SER A 62 14.55 -6.77 11.54
N ILE A 63 14.60 -7.35 12.72
CA ILE A 63 14.75 -6.61 13.97
C ILE A 63 16.02 -5.74 13.93
N ARG A 64 17.12 -6.30 13.43
CA ARG A 64 18.39 -5.59 13.32
C ARG A 64 18.29 -4.37 12.38
N PHE A 65 17.61 -4.53 11.25
CA PHE A 65 17.40 -3.44 10.31
C PHE A 65 16.61 -2.31 10.95
N LEU A 66 15.52 -2.63 11.62
CA LEU A 66 14.67 -1.63 12.28
C LEU A 66 15.40 -0.96 13.45
N SER A 67 16.20 -1.72 14.19
CA SER A 67 17.05 -1.19 15.27
C SER A 67 17.97 -0.09 14.76
N LYS A 68 18.64 -0.33 13.65
CA LYS A 68 19.53 0.66 13.03
C LYS A 68 18.77 1.86 12.48
N ARG A 69 17.64 1.60 11.82
CA ARG A 69 16.84 2.65 11.18
C ARG A 69 16.27 3.62 12.20
N TRP A 70 15.72 3.09 13.31
CA TRP A 70 15.08 3.91 14.35
C TRP A 70 16.05 4.36 15.44
N ARG A 71 17.28 3.88 15.42
CA ARG A 71 18.27 4.09 16.46
C ARG A 71 17.79 3.61 17.82
N TRP A 72 17.19 2.43 17.82
CA TRP A 72 16.73 1.73 19.02
C TRP A 72 17.62 0.52 19.29
N THR A 73 17.55 0.00 20.51
CA THR A 73 18.08 -1.32 20.80
C THR A 73 17.17 -2.38 20.14
N GLU A 74 17.72 -3.54 19.82
CA GLU A 74 16.91 -4.65 19.28
C GLU A 74 15.80 -5.06 20.27
N ARG A 75 16.08 -5.02 21.55
CA ARG A 75 15.09 -5.29 22.59
C ARG A 75 13.91 -4.33 22.51
N LYS A 76 14.17 -3.04 22.33
CA LYS A 76 13.10 -2.04 22.20
C LYS A 76 12.25 -2.30 20.94
N VAL A 77 12.88 -2.70 19.84
CA VAL A 77 12.17 -3.05 18.62
C VAL A 77 11.25 -4.25 18.86
N ARG A 78 11.75 -5.31 19.49
CA ARG A 78 10.95 -6.49 19.82
C ARG A 78 9.75 -6.15 20.71
N THR A 79 9.99 -5.37 21.74
CA THR A 79 8.93 -4.93 22.67
C THR A 79 7.85 -4.12 21.94
N PHE A 80 8.27 -3.23 21.06
CA PHE A 80 7.34 -2.41 20.27
C PHE A 80 6.51 -3.25 19.29
N LEU A 81 7.14 -4.16 18.56
CA LEU A 81 6.42 -5.03 17.64
C LEU A 81 5.46 -5.97 18.38
N ALA A 82 5.86 -6.48 19.55
CA ALA A 82 4.99 -7.29 20.40
C ALA A 82 3.78 -6.49 20.87
N TYR A 83 3.98 -5.22 21.24
CA TYR A 83 2.88 -4.32 21.60
C TYR A 83 1.90 -4.13 20.44
N LEU A 84 2.41 -3.82 19.24
CA LEU A 84 1.58 -3.64 18.06
C LEU A 84 0.78 -4.90 17.71
N LYS A 85 1.42 -6.06 17.84
CA LYS A 85 0.76 -7.35 17.61
C LYS A 85 -0.36 -7.60 18.62
N ARG A 86 -0.12 -7.33 19.89
CA ARG A 86 -1.11 -7.49 20.97
C ARG A 86 -2.32 -6.59 20.74
N GLU A 87 -2.10 -5.37 20.25
CA GLU A 87 -3.17 -4.41 19.97
C GLU A 87 -3.83 -4.64 18.59
N ASN A 88 -3.50 -5.74 17.91
CA ASN A 88 -4.03 -6.08 16.59
C ASN A 88 -3.77 -5.03 15.51
N MET A 89 -2.69 -4.27 15.65
CA MET A 89 -2.27 -3.28 14.66
C MET A 89 -1.45 -3.91 13.55
N ILE A 90 -0.71 -4.97 13.87
CA ILE A 90 0.10 -5.73 12.92
C ILE A 90 -0.08 -7.23 13.13
N THR A 91 0.27 -8.01 12.10
CA THR A 91 0.59 -9.42 12.24
C THR A 91 2.03 -9.64 11.81
N LEU A 92 2.66 -10.66 12.37
CA LEU A 92 4.03 -11.02 12.03
C LEU A 92 4.04 -12.41 11.42
N SER A 93 4.72 -12.54 10.30
CA SER A 93 4.95 -13.82 9.65
C SER A 93 6.41 -13.95 9.27
N GLN A 94 6.88 -15.18 9.09
CA GLN A 94 8.21 -15.44 8.55
C GLN A 94 8.08 -16.04 7.17
N LYS A 95 8.71 -15.40 6.19
CA LYS A 95 8.80 -15.90 4.83
C LYS A 95 10.26 -15.99 4.46
N GLN A 96 10.70 -17.18 4.06
CA GLN A 96 12.09 -17.41 3.66
C GLN A 96 13.10 -17.01 4.74
N GLY A 97 12.72 -17.16 6.03
CA GLY A 97 13.55 -16.76 7.16
C GLY A 97 13.59 -15.26 7.45
N MET A 98 12.80 -14.48 6.76
CA MET A 98 12.67 -13.03 6.96
C MET A 98 11.35 -12.70 7.66
N ASN A 99 11.40 -11.80 8.65
CA ASN A 99 10.18 -11.28 9.28
C ASN A 99 9.44 -10.38 8.30
N VAL A 100 8.16 -10.66 8.11
CA VAL A 100 7.27 -9.81 7.30
C VAL A 100 6.21 -9.24 8.22
N ILE A 101 6.16 -7.92 8.29
CA ILE A 101 5.18 -7.17 9.10
C ILE A 101 3.99 -6.86 8.20
N THR A 102 2.80 -7.28 8.60
CA THR A 102 1.56 -6.96 7.88
C THR A 102 0.74 -5.99 8.71
N LEU A 103 0.41 -4.83 8.13
CA LEU A 103 -0.45 -3.83 8.78
C LEU A 103 -1.91 -4.23 8.59
N VAL A 104 -2.59 -4.50 9.70
CA VAL A 104 -3.96 -5.06 9.68
C VAL A 104 -4.94 -4.08 9.04
N LYS A 105 -4.83 -2.79 9.36
CA LYS A 105 -5.73 -1.74 8.86
C LYS A 105 -5.06 -0.86 7.82
N TYR A 106 -4.21 -1.43 6.97
CA TYR A 106 -3.46 -0.66 6.00
C TYR A 106 -4.36 0.19 5.09
N ASN A 107 -5.49 -0.36 4.65
CA ASN A 107 -6.43 0.36 3.79
C ASN A 107 -7.09 1.55 4.47
N ASP A 108 -7.23 1.52 5.81
CA ASP A 108 -7.77 2.64 6.57
C ASP A 108 -6.79 3.83 6.58
N TYR A 109 -5.49 3.56 6.47
CA TYR A 109 -4.46 4.61 6.47
C TYR A 109 -4.13 5.12 5.07
N ASN A 110 -4.19 4.27 4.05
CA ASN A 110 -3.68 4.57 2.72
C ASN A 110 -4.74 4.58 1.61
N GLY A 111 -5.97 4.19 1.90
CA GLY A 111 -6.99 4.03 0.87
C GLY A 111 -6.66 2.90 -0.12
N MET A 112 -7.53 2.66 -1.08
CA MET A 112 -7.32 1.65 -2.12
C MET A 112 -6.46 2.19 -3.26
N PRO A 113 -5.68 1.35 -3.99
CA PRO A 113 -4.86 1.82 -5.11
C PRO A 113 -5.66 2.56 -6.18
N SER A 114 -6.95 2.25 -6.33
CA SER A 114 -7.87 2.94 -7.25
C SER A 114 -8.18 4.37 -6.81
N ASP A 115 -8.01 4.68 -5.52
CA ASP A 115 -8.32 6.01 -4.97
C ASP A 115 -7.21 7.04 -5.24
N THR A 116 -6.01 6.58 -5.67
CA THR A 116 -4.90 7.47 -5.99
C THR A 116 -5.12 8.30 -7.26
N VAL A 117 -6.08 7.90 -8.09
CA VAL A 117 -6.47 8.65 -9.30
C VAL A 117 -7.44 9.80 -8.96
N SER A 118 -7.99 9.81 -7.75
CA SER A 118 -9.01 10.77 -7.33
C SER A 118 -8.48 11.96 -6.54
N ASP A 119 -7.15 12.17 -6.51
CA ASP A 119 -6.55 13.34 -5.86
C ASP A 119 -6.82 14.66 -6.57
N THR A 120 -7.44 14.61 -7.74
CA THR A 120 -8.10 15.77 -8.32
C THR A 120 -9.56 15.74 -7.88
N ALA A 121 -9.83 16.39 -6.77
CA ALA A 121 -11.10 16.37 -6.03
C ALA A 121 -12.32 16.91 -6.81
N ASN A 122 -12.18 17.18 -8.10
CA ASN A 122 -13.25 17.69 -8.96
C ASN A 122 -13.71 16.69 -10.03
N ASP A 123 -13.19 15.43 -10.01
CA ASP A 123 -13.39 14.50 -11.11
C ASP A 123 -14.35 13.35 -10.82
N THR A 124 -15.10 13.37 -9.72
CA THR A 124 -16.14 12.36 -9.47
C THR A 124 -17.25 12.37 -10.54
N SER A 125 -17.50 13.52 -11.17
CA SER A 125 -18.44 13.61 -12.30
C SER A 125 -17.84 13.10 -13.61
N ASN A 126 -16.53 13.21 -13.79
CA ASN A 126 -15.85 12.76 -14.99
C ASN A 126 -15.69 11.23 -15.03
N ASP A 127 -15.44 10.60 -13.88
CA ASP A 127 -15.33 9.13 -13.80
C ASP A 127 -16.65 8.45 -14.18
N THR A 128 -17.78 8.98 -13.75
CA THR A 128 -19.11 8.46 -14.13
C THR A 128 -19.35 8.64 -15.62
N THR A 129 -18.94 9.76 -16.22
CA THR A 129 -19.08 10.04 -17.64
C THR A 129 -18.22 9.09 -18.48
N ILE A 130 -16.97 8.83 -18.06
CA ILE A 130 -16.05 7.90 -18.73
C ILE A 130 -16.60 6.48 -18.69
N LEU A 131 -17.14 6.04 -17.56
CA LEU A 131 -17.76 4.72 -17.44
C LEU A 131 -18.99 4.58 -18.34
N GLN A 132 -19.81 5.63 -18.48
CA GLN A 132 -20.94 5.64 -19.39
C GLN A 132 -20.48 5.57 -20.84
N GLU A 133 -19.46 6.30 -21.22
CA GLU A 133 -18.89 6.23 -22.58
C GLU A 133 -18.34 4.84 -22.90
N ILE A 134 -17.65 4.20 -21.97
CA ILE A 134 -17.15 2.83 -22.14
C ILE A 134 -18.30 1.85 -22.33
N ASN A 135 -19.36 1.97 -21.56
CA ASN A 135 -20.54 1.11 -21.66
C ASN A 135 -21.26 1.32 -22.99
N GLU A 136 -21.40 2.56 -23.45
CA GLU A 136 -21.99 2.88 -24.76
C GLU A 136 -21.15 2.30 -25.90
N LEU A 137 -19.83 2.44 -25.86
CA LEU A 137 -18.93 1.87 -26.86
C LEU A 137 -19.02 0.35 -26.90
N ARG A 138 -19.10 -0.31 -25.76
CA ARG A 138 -19.30 -1.78 -25.69
C ARG A 138 -20.62 -2.20 -26.32
N SER A 139 -21.69 -1.45 -26.07
CA SER A 139 -23.00 -1.69 -26.67
C SER A 139 -22.96 -1.53 -28.19
N GLN A 140 -22.29 -0.50 -28.69
CA GLN A 140 -22.13 -0.26 -30.14
C GLN A 140 -21.34 -1.38 -30.79
N VAL A 141 -20.25 -1.84 -30.16
CA VAL A 141 -19.44 -2.96 -30.68
C VAL A 141 -20.29 -4.24 -30.75
N THR A 142 -21.10 -4.52 -29.74
CA THR A 142 -21.99 -5.69 -29.73
C THR A 142 -23.03 -5.62 -30.83
N GLN A 143 -23.63 -4.44 -31.05
CA GLN A 143 -24.59 -4.24 -32.14
C GLN A 143 -23.97 -4.42 -33.52
N LEU A 144 -22.78 -3.85 -33.75
CA LEU A 144 -22.06 -4.00 -35.00
C LEU A 144 -21.69 -5.48 -35.28
N THR A 145 -21.24 -6.18 -34.25
CA THR A 145 -20.94 -7.62 -34.36
C THR A 145 -22.18 -8.43 -34.74
N THR A 146 -23.33 -8.13 -34.12
CA THR A 146 -24.60 -8.78 -34.43
C THR A 146 -25.03 -8.49 -35.85
N GLN A 147 -24.89 -7.25 -36.33
CA GLN A 147 -25.21 -6.88 -37.70
C GLN A 147 -24.33 -7.59 -38.72
N LEU A 148 -23.03 -7.70 -38.44
CA LEU A 148 -22.10 -8.44 -39.30
C LEU A 148 -22.45 -9.93 -39.38
N LEU A 149 -22.79 -10.54 -38.26
CA LEU A 149 -23.23 -11.96 -38.23
C LEU A 149 -24.53 -12.15 -39.00
N THR A 150 -25.47 -11.21 -38.92
CA THR A 150 -26.75 -11.28 -39.67
C THR A 150 -26.50 -11.12 -41.16
N HIS A 151 -25.53 -10.32 -41.59
CA HIS A 151 -25.14 -10.14 -42.99
C HIS A 151 -24.46 -11.37 -43.59
N GLN A 152 -23.75 -12.16 -42.79
CA GLN A 152 -23.07 -13.37 -43.26
C GLN A 152 -24.03 -14.56 -43.47
N VAL A 153 -25.23 -14.52 -42.96
CA VAL A 153 -26.22 -15.61 -43.03
C VAL A 153 -27.19 -15.43 -44.21
N THR A 154 -27.19 -14.27 -44.84
CA THR A 154 -27.94 -14.00 -46.05
C THR A 154 -27.03 -14.07 -47.29
#